data_8145afef90868404f8061dc485373c94
#
_entry.id   8145afef90868404f8061dc485373c94
#
_cell.length_a   1.000
_cell.length_b   1.000
_cell.length_c   1.000
_cell.angle_alpha   90.00
_cell.angle_beta   90.00
_cell.angle_gamma   90.00
#
_symmetry.space_group_name_H-M   'P 1'
#
loop_
_entity.id
_entity.type
_entity.pdbx_description
1 polymer ?
#
loop_
_entity_poly.entity_id
_entity_poly.type
_entity_poly.pdbx_seq_one_letter_code
_entity_poly.pdbx_strand_id
1 'polypeptide(L)'
;VATNSIAAAVPAAGIDERQHSIITRGKVKSRIHCTDDSLAGAVSQRACVYCGARVVLNPVTDAVHLVHGPIGCATYTWDIRGSLSSGPEMYRQSFSTDLRERDIIFGGERKLAACIDEVVEKYRPPAVFVYSTCVVGVIGDDIVAVCRAASERHGT
;
A
#
# COMPACT_ATOMS: atom_id res chain seq x y z
N VAL A 1 -31.91 20.94 -10.09
CA VAL A 1 -30.76 20.29 -9.42
C VAL A 1 -31.13 18.83 -9.25
N ALA A 2 -30.66 17.97 -10.13
CA ALA A 2 -30.93 16.55 -10.10
C ALA A 2 -29.81 15.86 -9.32
N THR A 3 -30.11 15.33 -8.16
CA THR A 3 -29.26 14.44 -7.39
C THR A 3 -29.21 13.09 -8.09
N ASN A 4 -28.14 12.85 -8.83
CA ASN A 4 -27.90 11.56 -9.47
C ASN A 4 -27.28 10.62 -8.45
N SER A 5 -28.13 9.84 -7.77
CA SER A 5 -27.75 8.71 -6.93
C SER A 5 -27.33 7.56 -7.84
N ILE A 6 -26.04 7.42 -8.14
CA ILE A 6 -25.50 6.20 -8.71
C ILE A 6 -24.90 5.39 -7.55
N ALA A 7 -25.76 4.84 -6.73
CA ALA A 7 -25.43 3.65 -5.98
C ALA A 7 -25.78 2.46 -6.90
N ALA A 8 -24.86 2.10 -7.80
CA ALA A 8 -24.91 0.83 -8.44
C ALA A 8 -24.65 -0.23 -7.37
N ALA A 9 -25.71 -0.83 -6.86
CA ALA A 9 -25.62 -1.98 -5.97
C ALA A 9 -24.77 -3.04 -6.67
N VAL A 10 -23.61 -3.36 -6.11
CA VAL A 10 -22.84 -4.55 -6.51
C VAL A 10 -23.78 -5.73 -6.31
N PRO A 11 -24.03 -6.54 -7.35
CA PRO A 11 -24.98 -7.64 -7.21
C PRO A 11 -24.52 -8.57 -6.09
N ALA A 12 -25.41 -8.86 -5.16
CA ALA A 12 -25.16 -9.73 -3.99
C ALA A 12 -24.64 -11.13 -4.41
N ALA A 13 -24.95 -11.56 -5.62
CA ALA A 13 -24.49 -12.80 -6.24
C ALA A 13 -22.96 -12.99 -6.19
N GLY A 14 -22.16 -11.91 -6.27
CA GLY A 14 -20.71 -12.02 -6.22
C GLY A 14 -20.13 -12.36 -4.83
N ILE A 15 -20.89 -12.11 -3.77
CA ILE A 15 -20.50 -12.45 -2.39
C ILE A 15 -20.90 -13.89 -2.08
N ASP A 16 -22.10 -14.30 -2.48
CA ASP A 16 -22.61 -15.65 -2.26
C ASP A 16 -21.75 -16.70 -2.99
N GLU A 17 -21.33 -16.39 -4.22
CA GLU A 17 -20.44 -17.25 -5.01
C GLU A 17 -19.08 -17.47 -4.36
N ARG A 18 -18.61 -16.55 -3.52
CA ARG A 18 -17.31 -16.58 -2.84
C ARG A 18 -17.38 -16.95 -1.36
N GLN A 19 -18.56 -17.17 -0.78
CA GLN A 19 -18.72 -17.50 0.63
C GLN A 19 -17.91 -18.75 1.04
N HIS A 20 -17.82 -19.75 0.20
CA HIS A 20 -17.04 -20.95 0.44
C HIS A 20 -15.52 -20.70 0.48
N SER A 21 -15.06 -19.58 -0.08
CA SER A 21 -13.65 -19.16 -0.07
C SER A 21 -13.30 -18.24 1.11
N ILE A 22 -14.30 -17.84 1.88
CA ILE A 22 -14.09 -16.97 3.05
C ILE A 22 -13.76 -17.85 4.26
N ILE A 23 -12.53 -17.73 4.74
CA ILE A 23 -12.05 -18.46 5.93
C ILE A 23 -12.07 -17.52 7.12
N THR A 24 -12.91 -17.79 8.12
CA THR A 24 -12.92 -17.03 9.36
C THR A 24 -11.81 -17.49 10.27
N ARG A 25 -10.92 -16.57 10.67
CA ARG A 25 -9.80 -16.85 11.57
C ARG A 25 -10.33 -17.50 12.87
N GLY A 26 -9.78 -18.67 13.20
CA GLY A 26 -10.10 -19.42 14.42
C GLY A 26 -11.22 -20.46 14.29
N LYS A 27 -11.99 -20.52 13.18
CA LYS A 27 -13.05 -21.52 12.99
C LYS A 27 -12.63 -22.73 12.16
N VAL A 28 -11.60 -22.60 11.35
CA VAL A 28 -11.08 -23.68 10.51
C VAL A 28 -9.56 -23.69 10.63
N LYS A 29 -8.94 -24.87 10.81
CA LYS A 29 -7.49 -25.02 10.62
C LYS A 29 -7.22 -24.73 9.14
N SER A 30 -6.81 -23.49 8.87
CA SER A 30 -6.40 -23.08 7.53
C SER A 30 -5.24 -23.97 7.10
N ARG A 31 -5.37 -24.61 5.94
CA ARG A 31 -4.25 -25.30 5.29
C ARG A 31 -3.29 -24.32 4.59
N ILE A 32 -3.64 -23.05 4.57
CA ILE A 32 -2.78 -22.02 4.02
C ILE A 32 -1.75 -21.66 5.09
N HIS A 33 -0.58 -22.25 4.97
CA HIS A 33 0.58 -21.84 5.75
C HIS A 33 1.24 -20.68 5.03
N CYS A 34 1.28 -19.52 5.69
CA CYS A 34 2.00 -18.34 5.15
C CYS A 34 3.52 -18.57 5.02
N THR A 35 3.99 -19.69 5.54
CA THR A 35 5.39 -20.13 5.50
C THR A 35 5.67 -21.19 4.44
N ASP A 36 4.67 -21.62 3.66
CA ASP A 36 4.91 -22.52 2.54
C ASP A 36 5.71 -21.77 1.48
N ASP A 37 6.92 -22.25 1.24
CA ASP A 37 7.78 -21.68 0.19
C ASP A 37 7.08 -21.82 -1.18
N SER A 38 6.86 -20.69 -1.82
CA SER A 38 6.37 -20.71 -3.19
C SER A 38 7.48 -21.24 -4.10
N LEU A 39 7.23 -22.36 -4.76
CA LEU A 39 8.15 -22.89 -5.76
C LEU A 39 8.28 -21.89 -6.91
N ALA A 40 9.49 -21.55 -7.26
CA ALA A 40 9.76 -20.67 -8.40
C ALA A 40 9.08 -21.22 -9.66
N GLY A 41 8.22 -20.41 -10.28
CA GLY A 41 7.43 -20.80 -11.45
C GLY A 41 6.08 -21.47 -11.16
N ALA A 42 5.79 -21.87 -9.92
CA ALA A 42 4.50 -22.46 -9.56
C ALA A 42 3.39 -21.41 -9.43
N VAL A 43 3.76 -20.20 -9.07
CA VAL A 43 2.86 -19.05 -9.01
C VAL A 43 3.29 -18.01 -10.03
N SER A 44 2.45 -17.75 -11.01
CA SER A 44 2.63 -16.65 -11.96
C SER A 44 2.37 -15.32 -11.26
N GLN A 45 3.34 -14.82 -10.52
CA GLN A 45 3.28 -13.49 -9.95
C GLN A 45 3.50 -12.44 -11.04
N ARG A 46 2.44 -11.78 -11.41
CA ARG A 46 2.50 -10.65 -12.37
C ARG A 46 2.84 -9.33 -11.69
N ALA A 47 2.90 -9.31 -10.36
CA ALA A 47 3.21 -8.13 -9.56
C ALA A 47 3.89 -8.56 -8.25
N CYS A 48 4.72 -7.68 -7.68
CA CYS A 48 5.38 -7.92 -6.40
C CYS A 48 4.42 -7.76 -5.21
N VAL A 49 4.84 -8.22 -4.02
CA VAL A 49 4.07 -8.13 -2.76
C VAL A 49 3.62 -6.69 -2.45
N TYR A 50 4.51 -5.73 -2.69
CA TYR A 50 4.20 -4.30 -2.56
C TYR A 50 2.97 -3.91 -3.38
N CYS A 51 2.88 -4.34 -4.64
CA CYS A 51 1.72 -4.05 -5.49
C CYS A 51 0.43 -4.64 -4.92
N GLY A 52 0.49 -5.84 -4.35
CA GLY A 52 -0.65 -6.47 -3.67
C GLY A 52 -1.16 -5.65 -2.49
N ALA A 53 -0.26 -5.24 -1.61
CA ALA A 53 -0.58 -4.37 -0.47
C ALA A 53 -1.18 -3.02 -0.92
N ARG A 54 -0.59 -2.43 -1.95
CA ARG A 54 -1.06 -1.16 -2.52
C ARG A 54 -2.49 -1.27 -3.05
N VAL A 55 -2.81 -2.35 -3.77
CA VAL A 55 -4.16 -2.58 -4.33
C VAL A 55 -5.21 -2.69 -3.23
N VAL A 56 -4.89 -3.39 -2.15
CA VAL A 56 -5.82 -3.60 -1.03
C VAL A 56 -6.08 -2.31 -0.26
N LEU A 57 -5.05 -1.48 -0.06
CA LEU A 57 -5.15 -0.27 0.76
C LEU A 57 -5.54 0.98 -0.03
N ASN A 58 -5.39 0.98 -1.35
CA ASN A 58 -5.75 2.12 -2.20
C ASN A 58 -7.18 2.65 -2.00
N PRO A 59 -8.21 1.83 -1.72
CA PRO A 59 -9.55 2.34 -1.45
C PRO A 59 -9.68 3.18 -0.18
N VAL A 60 -8.68 3.20 0.69
CA VAL A 60 -8.64 4.09 1.86
C VAL A 60 -8.21 5.49 1.41
N THR A 61 -9.17 6.31 1.01
CA THR A 61 -8.93 7.59 0.31
C THR A 61 -8.65 8.76 1.24
N ASP A 62 -8.95 8.65 2.52
CA ASP A 62 -8.70 9.65 3.54
C ASP A 62 -7.31 9.55 4.20
N ALA A 63 -6.52 8.56 3.79
CA ALA A 63 -5.15 8.37 4.23
C ALA A 63 -4.14 8.77 3.15
N VAL A 64 -2.93 9.11 3.57
CA VAL A 64 -1.80 9.29 2.65
C VAL A 64 -1.11 7.95 2.39
N HIS A 65 -0.73 7.75 1.15
CA HIS A 65 -0.03 6.56 0.68
C HIS A 65 1.39 6.93 0.23
N LEU A 66 2.39 6.61 1.04
CA LEU A 66 3.80 6.92 0.78
C LEU A 66 4.56 5.66 0.37
N VAL A 67 5.04 5.62 -0.85
CA VAL A 67 5.87 4.53 -1.37
C VAL A 67 7.33 4.81 -1.06
N HIS A 68 7.93 4.01 -0.18
CA HIS A 68 9.35 4.07 0.11
C HIS A 68 10.13 3.19 -0.86
N GLY A 69 10.75 3.83 -1.83
CA GLY A 69 11.45 3.16 -2.93
C GLY A 69 11.73 4.06 -4.12
N PRO A 70 12.29 3.51 -5.18
CA PRO A 70 12.47 4.22 -6.45
C PRO A 70 11.14 4.67 -7.06
N ILE A 71 11.16 5.80 -7.76
CA ILE A 71 9.96 6.39 -8.38
C ILE A 71 9.22 5.42 -9.31
N GLY A 72 9.94 4.53 -9.98
CA GLY A 72 9.36 3.53 -10.88
C GLY A 72 8.36 2.60 -10.19
N CYS A 73 8.58 2.26 -8.90
CA CYS A 73 7.64 1.46 -8.12
C CYS A 73 6.33 2.19 -7.88
N ALA A 74 6.38 3.47 -7.55
CA ALA A 74 5.20 4.29 -7.34
C ALA A 74 4.43 4.48 -8.66
N THR A 75 5.12 4.85 -9.72
CA THR A 75 4.54 5.07 -11.06
C THR A 75 3.81 3.83 -11.59
N TYR A 76 4.44 2.66 -11.45
CA TYR A 76 3.84 1.39 -11.88
C TYR A 76 2.49 1.12 -11.20
N THR A 77 2.36 1.43 -9.93
CA THR A 77 1.10 1.22 -9.21
C THR A 77 0.05 2.28 -9.49
N TRP A 78 0.47 3.49 -9.85
CA TRP A 78 -0.46 4.53 -10.27
C TRP A 78 -1.15 4.21 -11.60
N ASP A 79 -0.36 3.90 -12.61
CA ASP A 79 -0.87 3.70 -13.97
C ASP A 79 -1.78 2.48 -14.09
N ILE A 80 -1.45 1.40 -13.39
CA ILE A 80 -2.15 0.14 -13.58
C ILE A 80 -3.43 0.04 -12.74
N ARG A 81 -3.51 0.71 -11.59
CA ARG A 81 -4.56 0.42 -10.62
C ARG A 81 -5.25 1.62 -9.97
N GLY A 82 -4.70 2.82 -10.14
CA GLY A 82 -5.24 4.00 -9.48
C GLY A 82 -6.51 4.53 -10.12
N SER A 83 -6.59 4.53 -11.44
CA SER A 83 -7.65 5.22 -12.18
C SER A 83 -8.98 4.47 -12.27
N LEU A 84 -8.97 3.14 -12.15
CA LEU A 84 -10.14 2.32 -12.40
C LEU A 84 -10.97 1.97 -11.16
N SER A 85 -10.38 1.99 -9.96
CA SER A 85 -11.02 1.49 -8.75
C SER A 85 -11.47 2.54 -7.75
N SER A 86 -11.04 3.79 -7.86
CA SER A 86 -11.20 4.75 -6.77
C SER A 86 -11.50 6.18 -7.20
N GLY A 87 -11.78 6.40 -8.48
CA GLY A 87 -12.10 7.72 -8.99
C GLY A 87 -10.90 8.68 -9.09
N PRO A 88 -11.14 9.92 -9.53
CA PRO A 88 -10.08 10.85 -9.93
C PRO A 88 -9.28 11.47 -8.78
N GLU A 89 -9.63 11.21 -7.52
CA GLU A 89 -9.01 11.89 -6.39
C GLU A 89 -7.92 11.08 -5.68
N MET A 90 -7.84 9.79 -5.94
CA MET A 90 -6.99 8.87 -5.20
C MET A 90 -5.49 9.09 -5.38
N TYR A 91 -5.04 9.52 -6.56
CA TYR A 91 -3.62 9.78 -6.81
C TYR A 91 -3.10 11.05 -6.13
N ARG A 92 -3.97 11.94 -5.69
CA ARG A 92 -3.57 13.20 -5.01
C ARG A 92 -2.94 12.97 -3.65
N GLN A 93 -3.19 11.82 -3.04
CA GLN A 93 -2.65 11.47 -1.73
C GLN A 93 -1.59 10.37 -1.80
N SER A 94 -1.03 10.14 -2.98
CA SER A 94 0.01 9.16 -3.21
C SER A 94 1.35 9.81 -3.51
N PHE A 95 2.36 9.45 -2.73
CA PHE A 95 3.69 10.04 -2.77
C PHE A 95 4.76 8.97 -2.87
N SER A 96 5.96 9.36 -3.28
CA SER A 96 7.13 8.50 -3.32
C SER A 96 8.30 9.21 -2.65
N THR A 97 9.13 8.45 -1.95
CA THR A 97 10.40 8.96 -1.46
C THR A 97 11.44 9.11 -2.58
N ASP A 98 11.20 8.52 -3.75
CA ASP A 98 12.12 8.54 -4.90
C ASP A 98 13.56 8.20 -4.49
N LEU A 99 13.77 6.98 -3.95
CA LEU A 99 15.11 6.52 -3.61
C LEU A 99 15.98 6.44 -4.85
N ARG A 100 17.12 7.11 -4.77
CA ARG A 100 18.16 7.12 -5.80
C ARG A 100 19.38 6.31 -5.35
N GLU A 101 20.33 6.12 -6.23
CA GLU A 101 21.54 5.34 -5.97
C GLU A 101 22.25 5.75 -4.67
N ARG A 102 22.30 7.04 -4.41
CA ARG A 102 22.89 7.57 -3.17
C ARG A 102 22.15 7.11 -1.92
N ASP A 103 20.83 7.12 -1.96
CA ASP A 103 19.99 6.69 -0.84
C ASP A 103 20.11 5.18 -0.63
N ILE A 104 20.30 4.42 -1.72
CA ILE A 104 20.52 2.97 -1.65
C ILE A 104 21.86 2.62 -1.00
N ILE A 105 22.91 3.42 -1.26
CA ILE A 105 24.24 3.18 -0.70
C ILE A 105 24.31 3.58 0.78
N PHE A 106 23.69 4.69 1.18
CA PHE A 106 23.81 5.28 2.51
C PHE A 106 22.62 5.06 3.43
N GLY A 107 21.56 4.36 2.96
CA GLY A 107 20.30 4.15 3.66
C GLY A 107 19.27 5.25 3.35
N GLY A 108 18.00 4.85 3.28
CA GLY A 108 16.85 5.69 2.95
C GLY A 108 16.06 6.23 4.15
N GLU A 109 16.36 5.77 5.38
CA GLU A 109 15.57 6.07 6.57
C GLU A 109 15.39 7.58 6.84
N ARG A 110 16.46 8.36 6.68
CA ARG A 110 16.40 9.83 6.87
C ARG A 110 15.48 10.49 5.85
N LYS A 111 15.51 10.00 4.61
CA LYS A 111 14.65 10.49 3.54
C LYS A 111 13.19 10.11 3.79
N LEU A 112 12.95 8.89 4.29
CA LEU A 112 11.62 8.45 4.70
C LEU A 112 11.07 9.34 5.81
N ALA A 113 11.83 9.57 6.87
CA ALA A 113 11.42 10.41 7.98
C ALA A 113 11.05 11.83 7.52
N ALA A 114 11.91 12.46 6.71
CA ALA A 114 11.65 13.79 6.16
C ALA A 114 10.39 13.82 5.28
N CYS A 115 10.17 12.80 4.45
CA CYS A 115 8.95 12.71 3.63
C CYS A 115 7.68 12.54 4.48
N ILE A 116 7.74 11.75 5.56
CA ILE A 116 6.59 11.60 6.47
C ILE A 116 6.29 12.95 7.14
N ASP A 117 7.30 13.62 7.67
CA ASP A 117 7.15 14.92 8.33
C ASP A 117 6.52 15.94 7.36
N GLU A 118 7.04 16.06 6.14
CA GLU A 118 6.50 16.97 5.11
C GLU A 118 5.04 16.67 4.77
N VAL A 119 4.71 15.40 4.60
CA VAL A 119 3.36 14.98 4.22
C VAL A 119 2.37 15.23 5.35
N VAL A 120 2.75 14.92 6.60
CA VAL A 120 1.88 15.14 7.76
C VAL A 120 1.67 16.62 8.01
N GLU A 121 2.71 17.44 7.95
CA GLU A 121 2.60 18.89 8.14
C GLU A 121 1.70 19.55 7.09
N LYS A 122 1.85 19.12 5.83
CA LYS A 122 1.14 19.74 4.69
C LYS A 122 -0.30 19.30 4.56
N TYR A 123 -0.58 18.01 4.74
CA TYR A 123 -1.89 17.41 4.44
C TYR A 123 -2.68 17.05 5.70
N ARG A 124 -2.03 16.91 6.86
CA ARG A 124 -2.64 16.54 8.15
C ARG A 124 -3.58 15.33 8.03
N PRO A 125 -3.12 14.23 7.41
CA PRO A 125 -3.97 13.08 7.19
C PRO A 125 -4.24 12.35 8.51
N PRO A 126 -5.39 11.66 8.65
CA PRO A 126 -5.68 10.83 9.81
C PRO A 126 -4.77 9.60 9.89
N ALA A 127 -4.19 9.17 8.77
CA ALA A 127 -3.24 8.05 8.70
C ALA A 127 -2.28 8.18 7.54
N VAL A 128 -1.08 7.60 7.68
CA VAL A 128 -0.07 7.47 6.63
C VAL A 128 0.29 6.01 6.45
N PHE A 129 0.00 5.46 5.27
CA PHE A 129 0.45 4.13 4.87
C PHE A 129 1.81 4.20 4.19
N VAL A 130 2.81 3.61 4.81
CA VAL A 130 4.16 3.51 4.24
C VAL A 130 4.34 2.13 3.61
N TYR A 131 4.66 2.12 2.32
CA TYR A 131 4.87 0.89 1.55
C TYR A 131 6.36 0.65 1.34
N SER A 132 6.85 -0.47 1.85
CA SER A 132 8.19 -0.96 1.55
C SER A 132 8.27 -1.55 0.15
N THR A 133 9.32 -1.23 -0.58
CA THR A 133 9.65 -1.89 -1.85
C THR A 133 10.76 -2.92 -1.64
N CYS A 134 10.99 -3.78 -2.65
CA CYS A 134 12.04 -4.80 -2.57
C CYS A 134 13.44 -4.20 -2.36
N VAL A 135 13.71 -3.04 -2.94
CA VAL A 135 15.00 -2.32 -2.77
C VAL A 135 15.23 -2.00 -1.29
N VAL A 136 14.21 -1.49 -0.62
CA VAL A 136 14.26 -1.16 0.81
C VAL A 136 14.51 -2.40 1.68
N GLY A 137 13.89 -3.53 1.33
CA GLY A 137 14.16 -4.80 1.99
C GLY A 137 15.60 -5.29 1.81
N VAL A 138 16.21 -5.02 0.65
CA VAL A 138 17.61 -5.40 0.37
C VAL A 138 18.61 -4.52 1.11
N ILE A 139 18.36 -3.20 1.18
CA ILE A 139 19.27 -2.27 1.88
C ILE A 139 19.12 -2.34 3.41
N GLY A 140 18.02 -2.92 3.91
CA GLY A 140 17.82 -3.15 5.33
C GLY A 140 17.37 -1.94 6.14
N ASP A 141 16.68 -0.97 5.51
CA ASP A 141 16.11 0.18 6.23
C ASP A 141 15.06 -0.27 7.27
N ASP A 142 15.18 0.24 8.50
CA ASP A 142 14.20 -0.02 9.56
C ASP A 142 13.00 0.94 9.48
N ILE A 143 12.11 0.62 8.54
CA ILE A 143 10.87 1.40 8.31
C ILE A 143 10.01 1.44 9.57
N VAL A 144 9.98 0.35 10.34
CA VAL A 144 9.13 0.25 11.53
C VAL A 144 9.60 1.24 12.59
N ALA A 145 10.90 1.34 12.81
CA ALA A 145 11.45 2.32 13.74
C ALA A 145 11.17 3.77 13.29
N VAL A 146 11.33 4.05 11.99
CA VAL A 146 11.05 5.39 11.44
C VAL A 146 9.56 5.74 11.57
N CYS A 147 8.66 4.82 11.23
CA CYS A 147 7.21 5.06 11.35
C CYS A 147 6.79 5.25 12.80
N ARG A 148 7.33 4.46 13.72
CA ARG A 148 7.04 4.59 15.16
C ARG A 148 7.48 5.96 15.69
N ALA A 149 8.69 6.38 15.38
CA ALA A 149 9.20 7.69 15.78
C ALA A 149 8.37 8.85 15.17
N ALA A 150 7.90 8.71 13.95
CA ALA A 150 7.02 9.68 13.31
C ALA A 150 5.64 9.72 13.99
N SER A 151 5.05 8.55 14.28
CA SER A 151 3.78 8.46 15.00
C SER A 151 3.83 9.11 16.38
N GLU A 152 4.93 8.93 17.12
CA GLU A 152 5.15 9.59 18.42
C GLU A 152 5.24 11.12 18.28
N ARG A 153 5.86 11.63 17.20
CA ARG A 153 6.00 13.07 16.96
C ARG A 153 4.71 13.75 16.55
N HIS A 154 3.93 13.08 15.69
CA HIS A 154 2.77 13.69 15.03
C HIS A 154 1.42 13.24 15.59
N GLY A 155 1.38 12.17 16.37
CA GLY A 155 0.13 11.60 16.90
C GLY A 155 -0.73 10.92 15.84
N THR A 156 -0.13 10.46 14.76
CA THR A 156 -0.82 9.87 13.59
C THR A 156 -0.41 8.41 13.42
#